data_a44e1ea925f0acb99ae9f80ab0ef1c80
#
_entry.id   a44e1ea925f0acb99ae9f80ab0ef1c80
#
_cell.length_a   1.000
_cell.length_b   1.000
_cell.length_c   1.000
_cell.angle_alpha   90.00
_cell.angle_beta   90.00
_cell.angle_gamma   90.00
#
_symmetry.space_group_name_H-M   'P 1'
#
loop_
_entity.id
_entity.type
_entity.pdbx_description
1 polymer ?
#
loop_
_entity_poly.entity_id
_entity_poly.type
_entity_poly.pdbx_seq_one_letter_code
_entity_poly.pdbx_strand_id
1 'polypeptide(L)'
;SASLVYAFDGATGSVLWKNTTAYAPAARIAFSTPCISPSMVIVGSRGTNGAIRGFEKATGKNTATATPANGGGTSGTIALKNGVVIFTNTAQYGYGIMVPDASFVWSPVPTSDTFAPNKILSAGRCQPCVDADNCVYLPGIAEGSGTWNLASFDCTNLTASSKKTPKWSVNLPDGFQQTGASLSADGTTLYIVADKATPSVVYALNTSNGSTRWSYTLDAASNSIPAVDNLGQIHLCTKTGDYVVLSAEGELRYKEHLADSVDGSPTISEWGYSYFLGKDSAAGALKVYSVA
;
A
#
# COMPACT_ATOMS: atom_id res chain seq x y z
N SER A 1 -4.69 -2.49 25.06
CA SER A 1 -4.27 -1.16 24.62
C SER A 1 -5.25 -0.71 23.53
N ALA A 2 -5.83 0.48 23.68
CA ALA A 2 -6.66 1.08 22.64
C ALA A 2 -5.76 1.50 21.48
N SER A 3 -6.16 1.21 20.26
CA SER A 3 -5.48 1.74 19.08
C SER A 3 -5.87 3.20 18.90
N LEU A 4 -4.88 4.06 18.72
CA LEU A 4 -5.04 5.51 18.72
C LEU A 4 -4.46 6.08 17.43
N VAL A 5 -5.09 7.15 16.92
CA VAL A 5 -4.56 7.94 15.81
C VAL A 5 -4.07 9.27 16.38
N TYR A 6 -2.86 9.65 16.00
CA TYR A 6 -2.23 10.91 16.42
C TYR A 6 -1.86 11.74 15.20
N ALA A 7 -1.93 13.05 15.33
CA ALA A 7 -1.24 13.97 14.46
C ALA A 7 -0.18 14.73 15.25
N PHE A 8 0.97 14.89 14.64
CA PHE A 8 2.09 15.63 15.20
C PHE A 8 2.43 16.81 14.31
N ASP A 9 2.89 17.87 14.91
CA ASP A 9 3.52 18.97 14.21
C ASP A 9 4.88 18.48 13.63
N GLY A 10 5.07 18.62 12.33
CA GLY A 10 6.25 18.10 11.65
C GLY A 10 7.56 18.80 11.99
N ALA A 11 7.50 20.04 12.47
CA ALA A 11 8.68 20.83 12.84
C ALA A 11 9.08 20.62 14.31
N THR A 12 8.10 20.49 15.20
CA THR A 12 8.33 20.45 16.65
C THR A 12 8.14 19.09 17.27
N GLY A 13 7.48 18.14 16.57
CA GLY A 13 7.09 16.83 17.09
C GLY A 13 5.98 16.91 18.16
N SER A 14 5.40 18.08 18.41
CA SER A 14 4.32 18.22 19.38
C SER A 14 3.02 17.58 18.88
N VAL A 15 2.20 17.05 19.80
CA VAL A 15 0.92 16.44 19.46
C VAL A 15 -0.07 17.54 19.11
N LEU A 16 -0.55 17.59 17.86
CA LEU A 16 -1.60 18.48 17.41
C LEU A 16 -2.97 17.99 17.91
N TRP A 17 -3.24 16.70 17.72
CA TRP A 17 -4.43 16.06 18.26
C TRP A 17 -4.22 14.55 18.44
N LYS A 18 -5.08 13.96 19.26
CA LYS A 18 -5.14 12.54 19.53
C LYS A 18 -6.59 12.09 19.50
N ASN A 19 -6.93 11.16 18.64
CA ASN A 19 -8.25 10.54 18.68
C ASN A 19 -8.23 9.34 19.64
N THR A 20 -9.06 9.42 20.67
CA THR A 20 -9.23 8.38 21.71
C THR A 20 -10.55 7.64 21.58
N THR A 21 -11.31 7.86 20.52
CA THR A 21 -12.59 7.18 20.30
C THR A 21 -12.34 5.67 20.31
N ALA A 22 -12.80 5.04 21.36
CA ALA A 22 -12.54 3.64 21.64
C ALA A 22 -13.05 2.76 20.51
N TYR A 23 -12.12 2.18 19.81
CA TYR A 23 -12.42 0.96 19.08
C TYR A 23 -12.71 -0.11 20.16
N ALA A 24 -13.77 -0.90 19.95
CA ALA A 24 -14.21 -1.89 20.93
C ALA A 24 -13.02 -2.63 21.57
N PRO A 25 -12.97 -2.76 22.89
CA PRO A 25 -11.77 -3.17 23.64
C PRO A 25 -11.27 -4.59 23.35
N ALA A 26 -11.99 -5.36 22.57
CA ALA A 26 -11.65 -6.76 22.27
C ALA A 26 -10.81 -6.98 20.99
N ALA A 27 -10.59 -5.97 20.16
CA ALA A 27 -9.83 -6.14 18.92
C ALA A 27 -8.48 -5.41 19.00
N ARG A 28 -7.39 -6.14 18.84
CA ARG A 28 -6.10 -5.55 18.48
C ARG A 28 -6.25 -4.99 17.07
N ILE A 29 -6.50 -3.69 16.96
CA ILE A 29 -6.71 -3.03 15.68
C ILE A 29 -5.35 -2.57 15.19
N ALA A 30 -4.83 -3.22 14.15
CA ALA A 30 -3.75 -2.66 13.37
C ALA A 30 -4.36 -1.68 12.35
N PHE A 31 -3.81 -0.49 12.26
CA PHE A 31 -4.18 0.49 11.24
C PHE A 31 -3.36 0.32 9.98
N SER A 32 -3.94 0.69 8.84
CA SER A 32 -3.20 0.90 7.60
C SER A 32 -2.33 2.14 7.71
N THR A 33 -1.42 2.31 6.76
CA THR A 33 -0.77 3.59 6.51
C THR A 33 -1.85 4.65 6.24
N PRO A 34 -1.79 5.83 6.88
CA PRO A 34 -2.74 6.90 6.63
C PRO A 34 -2.68 7.41 5.20
N CYS A 35 -3.84 7.71 4.63
CA CYS A 35 -3.99 8.47 3.40
C CYS A 35 -4.58 9.84 3.73
N ILE A 36 -4.08 10.90 3.11
CA ILE A 36 -4.44 12.28 3.45
C ILE A 36 -5.13 12.94 2.25
N SER A 37 -6.35 13.43 2.48
CA SER A 37 -7.05 14.36 1.59
C SER A 37 -6.85 15.80 2.07
N PRO A 38 -7.34 16.80 1.33
CA PRO A 38 -7.31 18.20 1.81
C PRO A 38 -7.91 18.39 3.20
N SER A 39 -8.99 17.67 3.53
CA SER A 39 -9.77 17.86 4.77
C SER A 39 -9.70 16.70 5.76
N MET A 40 -9.26 15.50 5.33
CA MET A 40 -9.35 14.27 6.11
C MET A 40 -8.04 13.52 6.19
N VAL A 41 -7.86 12.81 7.30
CA VAL A 41 -6.92 11.68 7.45
C VAL A 41 -7.73 10.39 7.39
N ILE A 42 -7.41 9.50 6.47
CA ILE A 42 -8.15 8.27 6.21
C ILE A 42 -7.29 7.08 6.59
N VAL A 43 -7.83 6.19 7.40
CA VAL A 43 -7.13 4.97 7.83
C VAL A 43 -8.05 3.76 7.73
N GLY A 44 -7.48 2.63 7.36
CA GLY A 44 -8.13 1.34 7.47
C GLY A 44 -7.83 0.69 8.82
N SER A 45 -8.75 -0.08 9.34
CA SER A 45 -8.55 -0.87 10.54
C SER A 45 -8.78 -2.36 10.27
N ARG A 46 -7.91 -3.20 10.82
CA ARG A 46 -8.03 -4.67 10.77
C ARG A 46 -8.82 -5.16 11.99
N GLY A 47 -9.56 -6.25 11.83
CA GLY A 47 -10.31 -6.91 12.90
C GLY A 47 -11.67 -7.38 12.41
N THR A 48 -12.42 -8.05 13.26
CA THR A 48 -13.77 -8.58 12.95
C THR A 48 -14.79 -7.49 12.57
N ASN A 49 -14.55 -6.25 13.03
CA ASN A 49 -15.33 -5.06 12.69
C ASN A 49 -14.43 -4.02 12.00
N GLY A 50 -13.52 -4.49 11.15
CA GLY A 50 -12.63 -3.61 10.42
C GLY A 50 -13.40 -2.64 9.52
N ALA A 51 -12.94 -1.40 9.47
CA ALA A 51 -13.59 -0.33 8.72
C ALA A 51 -12.55 0.63 8.17
N ILE A 52 -12.94 1.37 7.15
CA ILE A 52 -12.26 2.59 6.73
C ILE A 52 -12.83 3.75 7.54
N ARG A 53 -11.96 4.57 8.10
CA ARG A 53 -12.35 5.69 8.96
C ARG A 53 -11.73 6.98 8.47
N GLY A 54 -12.54 8.02 8.45
CA GLY A 54 -12.12 9.38 8.15
C GLY A 54 -12.10 10.23 9.41
N PHE A 55 -10.99 10.90 9.64
CA PHE A 55 -10.80 11.85 10.73
C PHE A 55 -10.61 13.24 10.13
N GLU A 56 -11.31 14.21 10.66
CA GLU A 56 -11.11 15.62 10.31
C GLU A 56 -9.64 15.99 10.55
N LYS A 57 -8.96 16.49 9.52
CA LYS A 57 -7.52 16.78 9.58
C LYS A 57 -7.14 17.79 10.66
N ALA A 58 -8.01 18.77 10.89
CA ALA A 58 -7.75 19.84 11.86
C ALA A 58 -7.93 19.40 13.32
N THR A 59 -8.90 18.53 13.61
CA THR A 59 -9.33 18.24 15.00
C THR A 59 -9.15 16.80 15.43
N GLY A 60 -8.95 15.88 14.47
CA GLY A 60 -8.91 14.45 14.72
C GLY A 60 -10.27 13.83 15.06
N LYS A 61 -11.36 14.57 14.91
CA LYS A 61 -12.71 14.04 15.11
C LYS A 61 -13.02 12.99 14.04
N ASN A 62 -13.49 11.81 14.47
CA ASN A 62 -13.99 10.81 13.53
C ASN A 62 -15.34 11.28 12.98
N THR A 63 -15.40 11.52 11.70
CA THR A 63 -16.59 12.03 11.01
C THR A 63 -17.15 11.09 9.98
N ALA A 64 -16.36 10.06 9.60
CA ALA A 64 -16.77 9.10 8.59
C ALA A 64 -16.31 7.67 8.94
N THR A 65 -17.19 6.71 8.74
CA THR A 65 -16.88 5.28 8.91
C THR A 65 -17.58 4.49 7.82
N ALA A 66 -16.83 3.65 7.11
CA ALA A 66 -17.34 2.74 6.10
C ALA A 66 -16.90 1.31 6.44
N THR A 67 -17.86 0.40 6.54
CA THR A 67 -17.62 -1.03 6.79
C THR A 67 -17.94 -1.82 5.52
N PRO A 68 -16.95 -2.57 4.95
CA PRO A 68 -17.21 -3.38 3.77
C PRO A 68 -18.26 -4.46 4.03
N ALA A 69 -19.17 -4.68 3.07
CA ALA A 69 -20.28 -5.62 3.20
C ALA A 69 -19.84 -7.07 3.45
N ASN A 70 -18.70 -7.48 2.87
CA ASN A 70 -18.18 -8.85 3.02
C ASN A 70 -17.34 -9.04 4.30
N GLY A 71 -17.42 -8.07 5.23
CA GLY A 71 -16.68 -8.12 6.49
C GLY A 71 -15.17 -7.95 6.32
N GLY A 72 -14.46 -8.01 7.42
CA GLY A 72 -13.02 -7.87 7.44
C GLY A 72 -12.56 -6.41 7.28
N GLY A 73 -11.47 -6.10 7.96
CA GLY A 73 -10.83 -4.80 7.87
C GLY A 73 -9.71 -4.80 6.84
N THR A 74 -9.07 -3.67 6.69
CA THR A 74 -7.85 -3.55 5.90
C THR A 74 -6.67 -3.12 6.78
N SER A 75 -5.52 -3.72 6.56
CA SER A 75 -4.24 -3.30 7.11
C SER A 75 -3.25 -2.87 6.02
N GLY A 76 -3.63 -3.02 4.77
CA GLY A 76 -2.89 -2.48 3.63
C GLY A 76 -3.03 -0.96 3.54
N THR A 77 -2.17 -0.33 2.78
CA THR A 77 -2.26 1.10 2.47
C THR A 77 -3.52 1.37 1.65
N ILE A 78 -4.07 2.54 1.86
CA ILE A 78 -5.23 3.04 1.13
C ILE A 78 -4.71 4.02 0.08
N ALA A 79 -5.14 3.88 -1.17
CA ALA A 79 -4.91 4.88 -2.20
C ALA A 79 -6.08 5.87 -2.25
N LEU A 80 -5.77 7.14 -2.48
CA LEU A 80 -6.76 8.19 -2.69
C LEU A 80 -6.46 8.91 -4.00
N LYS A 81 -7.43 8.94 -4.88
CA LYS A 81 -7.34 9.66 -6.14
C LYS A 81 -8.70 10.29 -6.47
N ASN A 82 -8.72 11.60 -6.74
CA ASN A 82 -9.93 12.32 -7.16
C ASN A 82 -11.15 12.06 -6.25
N GLY A 83 -10.95 12.03 -4.93
CA GLY A 83 -12.01 11.74 -3.96
C GLY A 83 -12.43 10.26 -3.90
N VAL A 84 -11.71 9.36 -4.55
CA VAL A 84 -11.94 7.90 -4.46
C VAL A 84 -10.93 7.27 -3.54
N VAL A 85 -11.41 6.60 -2.51
CA VAL A 85 -10.61 5.75 -1.63
C VAL A 85 -10.63 4.33 -2.16
N ILE A 86 -9.46 3.79 -2.45
CA ILE A 86 -9.28 2.43 -2.96
C ILE A 86 -8.54 1.63 -1.89
N PHE A 87 -9.06 0.47 -1.56
CA PHE A 87 -8.46 -0.42 -0.56
C PHE A 87 -8.81 -1.88 -0.80
N THR A 88 -8.07 -2.75 -0.15
CA THR A 88 -8.33 -4.19 -0.11
C THR A 88 -8.65 -4.62 1.31
N ASN A 89 -9.48 -5.64 1.49
CA ASN A 89 -9.86 -6.10 2.81
C ASN A 89 -9.34 -7.51 3.13
N THR A 90 -9.44 -7.91 4.39
CA THR A 90 -8.99 -9.23 4.86
C THR A 90 -9.87 -10.38 4.36
N ALA A 91 -11.04 -10.12 3.81
CA ALA A 91 -11.88 -11.08 3.12
C ALA A 91 -11.50 -11.27 1.64
N GLN A 92 -10.39 -10.67 1.21
CA GLN A 92 -9.79 -10.84 -0.12
C GLN A 92 -10.54 -10.13 -1.27
N TYR A 93 -11.16 -9.01 -0.98
CA TYR A 93 -11.86 -8.19 -1.98
C TYR A 93 -11.22 -6.82 -2.14
N GLY A 94 -11.31 -6.26 -3.33
CA GLY A 94 -10.91 -4.90 -3.64
C GLY A 94 -12.11 -3.96 -3.72
N TYR A 95 -12.02 -2.80 -3.09
CA TYR A 95 -13.08 -1.81 -3.02
C TYR A 95 -12.62 -0.42 -3.45
N GLY A 96 -13.53 0.29 -4.10
CA GLY A 96 -13.42 1.74 -4.29
C GLY A 96 -14.61 2.42 -3.62
N ILE A 97 -14.35 3.44 -2.83
CA ILE A 97 -15.37 4.25 -2.15
C ILE A 97 -15.14 5.71 -2.50
N MET A 98 -16.19 6.39 -2.94
CA MET A 98 -16.15 7.84 -3.14
C MET A 98 -16.15 8.56 -1.81
N VAL A 99 -15.25 9.53 -1.68
CA VAL A 99 -15.18 10.45 -0.53
C VAL A 99 -15.36 11.86 -1.06
N PRO A 100 -16.54 12.45 -0.93
CA PRO A 100 -16.75 13.86 -1.30
C PRO A 100 -15.87 14.76 -0.44
N ASP A 101 -15.14 15.66 -1.07
CA ASP A 101 -14.12 16.51 -0.44
C ASP A 101 -14.66 17.44 0.67
N ALA A 102 -15.95 17.76 0.67
CA ALA A 102 -16.50 18.80 1.51
C ALA A 102 -17.53 18.33 2.56
N SER A 103 -18.03 17.11 2.48
CA SER A 103 -19.19 16.71 3.30
C SER A 103 -18.92 15.66 4.36
N PHE A 104 -17.74 15.05 4.38
CA PHE A 104 -17.42 13.91 5.26
C PHE A 104 -18.43 12.75 5.19
N VAL A 105 -19.27 12.75 4.15
CA VAL A 105 -20.28 11.71 3.92
C VAL A 105 -19.72 10.75 2.90
N TRP A 106 -19.48 9.53 3.33
CA TRP A 106 -19.12 8.44 2.43
C TRP A 106 -20.28 8.16 1.48
N SER A 107 -19.96 7.95 0.22
CA SER A 107 -20.87 7.26 -0.68
C SER A 107 -21.27 5.90 -0.06
N PRO A 108 -22.45 5.36 -0.35
CA PRO A 108 -22.81 4.05 0.16
C PRO A 108 -21.68 3.04 -0.09
N VAL A 109 -21.34 2.29 0.96
CA VAL A 109 -20.28 1.28 0.85
C VAL A 109 -20.71 0.24 -0.19
N PRO A 110 -19.84 -0.14 -1.14
CA PRO A 110 -20.14 -1.16 -2.11
C PRO A 110 -20.59 -2.45 -1.42
N THR A 111 -21.72 -2.99 -1.84
CA THR A 111 -22.27 -4.26 -1.33
C THR A 111 -21.59 -5.47 -1.96
N SER A 112 -20.72 -5.25 -2.94
CA SER A 112 -19.99 -6.29 -3.66
C SER A 112 -18.59 -5.78 -4.01
N ASP A 113 -17.72 -6.70 -4.41
CA ASP A 113 -16.38 -6.39 -4.89
C ASP A 113 -16.42 -5.42 -6.09
N THR A 114 -15.67 -4.32 -6.01
CA THR A 114 -15.60 -3.32 -7.08
C THR A 114 -14.64 -3.75 -8.18
N PHE A 115 -13.61 -4.51 -7.85
CA PHE A 115 -12.51 -4.87 -8.73
C PHE A 115 -12.45 -6.39 -8.97
N ALA A 116 -13.57 -6.98 -9.35
CA ALA A 116 -13.63 -8.39 -9.72
C ALA A 116 -12.89 -8.64 -11.07
N PRO A 117 -12.19 -9.76 -11.26
CA PRO A 117 -12.17 -10.94 -10.41
C PRO A 117 -10.94 -11.07 -9.48
N ASN A 118 -10.31 -9.97 -9.09
CA ASN A 118 -9.09 -10.05 -8.28
C ASN A 118 -9.39 -10.37 -6.81
N LYS A 119 -9.29 -11.63 -6.44
CA LYS A 119 -9.14 -12.05 -5.05
C LYS A 119 -7.71 -11.84 -4.57
N ILE A 120 -7.54 -11.20 -3.43
CA ILE A 120 -6.24 -10.99 -2.81
C ILE A 120 -6.05 -12.03 -1.72
N LEU A 121 -5.12 -12.97 -1.90
CA LEU A 121 -4.93 -14.08 -0.94
C LEU A 121 -4.33 -13.68 0.39
N SER A 122 -3.69 -12.55 0.50
CA SER A 122 -3.11 -12.17 1.78
C SER A 122 -3.98 -11.16 2.49
N ALA A 123 -4.53 -11.56 3.55
CA ALA A 123 -5.10 -10.82 4.68
C ALA A 123 -5.17 -9.27 4.58
N GLY A 124 -5.49 -8.69 3.43
CA GLY A 124 -5.62 -7.24 3.23
C GLY A 124 -4.31 -6.44 3.37
N ARG A 125 -3.17 -7.04 3.05
CA ARG A 125 -1.86 -6.40 3.19
C ARG A 125 -1.28 -5.89 1.88
N CYS A 126 -1.80 -6.33 0.74
CA CYS A 126 -1.39 -5.78 -0.56
C CYS A 126 -1.90 -4.35 -0.72
N GLN A 127 -1.05 -3.50 -1.28
CA GLN A 127 -1.34 -2.08 -1.42
C GLN A 127 -1.74 -1.75 -2.87
N PRO A 128 -2.89 -1.09 -3.08
CA PRO A 128 -3.22 -0.54 -4.39
C PRO A 128 -2.30 0.63 -4.73
N CYS A 129 -1.95 0.74 -6.00
CA CYS A 129 -1.29 1.90 -6.58
C CYS A 129 -2.22 2.55 -7.61
N VAL A 130 -2.21 3.87 -7.70
CA VAL A 130 -3.08 4.61 -8.62
C VAL A 130 -2.24 5.62 -9.41
N ASP A 131 -2.39 5.63 -10.73
CA ASP A 131 -1.68 6.55 -11.61
C ASP A 131 -2.42 7.88 -11.84
N ALA A 132 -1.82 8.73 -12.69
CA ALA A 132 -2.40 10.01 -13.07
C ALA A 132 -3.69 9.85 -13.89
N ASP A 133 -3.84 8.76 -14.63
CA ASP A 133 -4.96 8.49 -15.54
C ASP A 133 -6.13 7.75 -14.87
N ASN A 134 -6.13 7.70 -13.54
CA ASN A 134 -7.13 6.99 -12.72
C ASN A 134 -7.14 5.47 -12.93
N CYS A 135 -6.04 4.88 -13.36
CA CYS A 135 -5.89 3.43 -13.33
C CYS A 135 -5.40 2.99 -11.95
N VAL A 136 -6.05 1.98 -11.39
CA VAL A 136 -5.59 1.31 -10.18
C VAL A 136 -4.92 -0.01 -10.53
N TYR A 137 -3.81 -0.29 -9.87
CA TYR A 137 -3.05 -1.53 -10.00
C TYR A 137 -3.20 -2.33 -8.73
N LEU A 138 -3.75 -3.54 -8.85
CA LEU A 138 -4.06 -4.42 -7.72
C LEU A 138 -3.35 -5.76 -7.89
N PRO A 139 -2.40 -6.11 -7.00
CA PRO A 139 -1.93 -7.48 -6.90
C PRO A 139 -2.99 -8.37 -6.28
N GLY A 140 -3.13 -9.60 -6.79
CA GLY A 140 -4.15 -10.49 -6.30
C GLY A 140 -4.10 -11.90 -6.89
N ILE A 141 -5.24 -12.59 -6.81
CA ILE A 141 -5.45 -13.87 -7.51
C ILE A 141 -6.66 -13.73 -8.40
N ALA A 142 -6.53 -14.20 -9.63
CA ALA A 142 -7.67 -14.30 -10.53
C ALA A 142 -8.68 -15.31 -9.99
N GLU A 143 -9.94 -14.91 -9.88
CA GLU A 143 -11.02 -15.75 -9.37
C GLU A 143 -11.15 -17.02 -10.21
N GLY A 144 -11.18 -18.19 -9.54
CA GLY A 144 -11.29 -19.49 -10.17
C GLY A 144 -10.01 -20.10 -10.76
N SER A 145 -8.93 -19.31 -10.90
CA SER A 145 -7.68 -19.82 -11.49
C SER A 145 -6.64 -20.27 -10.47
N GLY A 146 -6.69 -19.72 -9.24
CA GLY A 146 -5.66 -19.93 -8.23
C GLY A 146 -4.28 -19.34 -8.61
N THR A 147 -4.18 -18.63 -9.73
CA THR A 147 -2.93 -18.05 -10.21
C THR A 147 -2.76 -16.60 -9.71
N TRP A 148 -1.53 -16.29 -9.34
CA TRP A 148 -1.17 -14.94 -8.91
C TRP A 148 -1.18 -13.99 -10.10
N ASN A 149 -1.86 -12.89 -9.96
CA ASN A 149 -1.90 -11.88 -10.99
C ASN A 149 -1.75 -10.47 -10.45
N LEU A 150 -1.37 -9.58 -11.34
CA LEU A 150 -1.46 -8.14 -11.17
C LEU A 150 -2.41 -7.64 -12.25
N ALA A 151 -3.38 -6.83 -11.87
CA ALA A 151 -4.36 -6.30 -12.81
C ALA A 151 -4.49 -4.80 -12.70
N SER A 152 -4.77 -4.15 -13.83
CA SER A 152 -5.09 -2.73 -13.93
C SER A 152 -6.58 -2.54 -14.17
N PHE A 153 -7.18 -1.59 -13.46
CA PHE A 153 -8.59 -1.23 -13.59
C PHE A 153 -8.73 0.28 -13.79
N ASP A 154 -9.68 0.68 -14.60
CA ASP A 154 -10.12 2.07 -14.67
C ASP A 154 -11.03 2.39 -13.46
N CYS A 155 -10.61 3.32 -12.61
CA CYS A 155 -11.39 3.78 -11.46
C CYS A 155 -12.12 5.11 -11.70
N THR A 156 -12.25 5.53 -12.94
CA THR A 156 -13.04 6.71 -13.30
C THR A 156 -14.53 6.44 -13.04
N ASN A 157 -15.22 7.43 -12.48
CA ASN A 157 -16.67 7.41 -12.25
C ASN A 157 -17.18 6.19 -11.45
N LEU A 158 -16.50 5.86 -10.36
CA LEU A 158 -16.97 4.80 -9.45
C LEU A 158 -18.26 5.20 -8.74
N THR A 159 -19.19 4.25 -8.65
CA THR A 159 -20.43 4.34 -7.85
C THR A 159 -20.49 3.19 -6.86
N ALA A 160 -21.44 3.22 -5.92
CA ALA A 160 -21.61 2.15 -4.94
C ALA A 160 -21.89 0.76 -5.56
N SER A 161 -22.43 0.73 -6.77
CA SER A 161 -22.70 -0.51 -7.53
C SER A 161 -21.71 -0.78 -8.65
N SER A 162 -20.63 0.02 -8.75
CA SER A 162 -19.63 -0.17 -9.80
C SER A 162 -18.97 -1.54 -9.68
N LYS A 163 -18.91 -2.23 -10.81
CA LYS A 163 -18.07 -3.40 -11.01
C LYS A 163 -17.14 -3.10 -12.16
N LYS A 164 -15.85 -3.27 -11.95
CA LYS A 164 -14.80 -2.99 -12.94
C LYS A 164 -14.17 -4.29 -13.39
N THR A 165 -14.09 -4.46 -14.70
CA THR A 165 -13.25 -5.50 -15.32
C THR A 165 -11.83 -4.95 -15.53
N PRO A 166 -10.80 -5.79 -15.46
CA PRO A 166 -9.45 -5.31 -15.69
C PRO A 166 -9.26 -4.80 -17.13
N LYS A 167 -8.52 -3.69 -17.27
CA LYS A 167 -7.99 -3.25 -18.57
C LYS A 167 -6.99 -4.28 -19.10
N TRP A 168 -6.17 -4.79 -18.21
CA TRP A 168 -5.26 -5.90 -18.43
C TRP A 168 -5.02 -6.65 -17.12
N SER A 169 -4.55 -7.88 -17.26
CA SER A 169 -4.15 -8.74 -16.15
C SER A 169 -3.00 -9.62 -16.60
N VAL A 170 -1.98 -9.75 -15.74
CA VAL A 170 -0.78 -10.57 -16.01
C VAL A 170 -0.53 -11.50 -14.86
N ASN A 171 -0.11 -12.72 -15.17
CA ASN A 171 0.29 -13.70 -14.19
C ASN A 171 1.76 -13.49 -13.82
N LEU A 172 2.04 -13.40 -12.53
CA LEU A 172 3.39 -13.35 -11.99
C LEU A 172 3.59 -14.59 -11.11
N PRO A 173 4.42 -15.54 -11.54
CA PRO A 173 4.50 -16.87 -10.91
C PRO A 173 5.00 -16.84 -9.47
N ASP A 174 5.81 -15.83 -9.13
CA ASP A 174 6.45 -15.70 -7.82
C ASP A 174 5.53 -15.21 -6.70
N GLY A 175 4.33 -14.75 -7.05
CA GLY A 175 3.23 -14.47 -6.13
C GLY A 175 3.41 -13.30 -5.18
N PHE A 176 2.32 -12.95 -4.50
CA PHE A 176 2.24 -11.77 -3.63
C PHE A 176 1.65 -12.12 -2.25
N GLN A 177 2.17 -11.52 -1.17
CA GLN A 177 1.62 -11.65 0.18
C GLN A 177 1.37 -10.31 0.87
N GLN A 178 2.34 -9.39 0.84
CA GLN A 178 2.31 -8.15 1.62
C GLN A 178 2.82 -6.95 0.83
N THR A 179 2.97 -7.10 -0.47
CA THR A 179 3.60 -6.12 -1.34
C THR A 179 2.65 -5.02 -1.79
N GLY A 180 3.22 -3.97 -2.32
CA GLY A 180 2.57 -2.92 -3.08
C GLY A 180 3.39 -2.56 -4.30
N ALA A 181 2.79 -1.80 -5.18
CA ALA A 181 3.44 -1.31 -6.39
C ALA A 181 3.76 0.18 -6.28
N SER A 182 4.77 0.62 -7.03
CA SER A 182 5.12 2.02 -7.22
C SER A 182 5.28 2.32 -8.70
N LEU A 183 5.12 3.59 -9.06
CA LEU A 183 5.20 4.04 -10.45
C LEU A 183 6.51 4.81 -10.70
N SER A 184 7.01 4.73 -11.93
CA SER A 184 7.98 5.70 -12.42
C SER A 184 7.39 7.10 -12.45
N ALA A 185 8.24 8.13 -12.44
CA ALA A 185 7.80 9.53 -12.43
C ALA A 185 6.92 9.89 -13.64
N ASP A 186 7.17 9.27 -14.79
CA ASP A 186 6.37 9.45 -16.02
C ASP A 186 5.11 8.56 -16.07
N GLY A 187 4.89 7.72 -15.06
CA GLY A 187 3.75 6.81 -14.98
C GLY A 187 3.76 5.64 -15.96
N THR A 188 4.84 5.45 -16.75
CA THR A 188 4.88 4.42 -17.80
C THR A 188 5.32 3.05 -17.31
N THR A 189 5.97 2.98 -16.14
CA THR A 189 6.50 1.75 -15.55
C THR A 189 5.93 1.55 -14.15
N LEU A 190 5.47 0.34 -13.88
CA LEU A 190 5.05 -0.12 -12.57
C LEU A 190 6.09 -1.07 -11.99
N TYR A 191 6.58 -0.78 -10.80
CA TYR A 191 7.53 -1.61 -10.07
C TYR A 191 6.84 -2.35 -8.94
N ILE A 192 7.09 -3.65 -8.79
CA ILE A 192 6.49 -4.47 -7.74
C ILE A 192 7.44 -5.59 -7.32
N VAL A 193 7.43 -5.94 -6.04
CA VAL A 193 8.15 -7.12 -5.52
C VAL A 193 7.20 -8.30 -5.42
N ALA A 194 7.52 -9.41 -6.05
CA ALA A 194 6.88 -10.70 -5.83
C ALA A 194 7.44 -11.31 -4.54
N ASP A 195 6.77 -11.06 -3.42
CA ASP A 195 7.27 -11.28 -2.07
C ASP A 195 6.94 -12.66 -1.48
N LYS A 196 6.28 -13.52 -2.25
CA LYS A 196 6.02 -14.92 -1.86
C LYS A 196 7.18 -15.84 -2.21
N ALA A 197 7.92 -15.54 -3.26
CA ALA A 197 9.14 -16.27 -3.62
C ALA A 197 10.29 -15.98 -2.64
N THR A 198 11.19 -16.93 -2.49
CA THR A 198 12.44 -16.79 -1.74
C THR A 198 13.57 -17.40 -2.55
N PRO A 199 14.48 -16.60 -3.08
CA PRO A 199 14.54 -15.14 -3.01
C PRO A 199 13.39 -14.44 -3.73
N SER A 200 13.07 -13.21 -3.33
CA SER A 200 12.01 -12.42 -3.96
C SER A 200 12.46 -11.84 -5.30
N VAL A 201 11.49 -11.60 -6.19
CA VAL A 201 11.75 -11.06 -7.53
C VAL A 201 11.12 -9.67 -7.67
N VAL A 202 11.90 -8.71 -8.16
CA VAL A 202 11.43 -7.38 -8.54
C VAL A 202 11.01 -7.41 -10.00
N TYR A 203 9.82 -6.92 -10.30
CA TYR A 203 9.32 -6.77 -11.67
C TYR A 203 9.13 -5.31 -12.02
N ALA A 204 9.52 -4.95 -13.23
CA ALA A 204 9.10 -3.71 -13.89
C ALA A 204 8.14 -4.04 -15.03
N LEU A 205 6.97 -3.46 -15.00
CA LEU A 205 5.89 -3.73 -15.94
C LEU A 205 5.46 -2.46 -16.67
N ASN A 206 5.08 -2.61 -17.91
CA ASN A 206 4.48 -1.54 -18.69
C ASN A 206 3.06 -1.26 -18.17
N THR A 207 2.76 -0.04 -17.77
CA THR A 207 1.46 0.35 -17.23
C THR A 207 0.33 0.24 -18.24
N SER A 208 0.60 0.37 -19.54
CA SER A 208 -0.43 0.34 -20.58
C SER A 208 -1.01 -1.05 -20.85
N ASN A 209 -0.21 -2.13 -20.65
CA ASN A 209 -0.61 -3.49 -21.02
C ASN A 209 -0.13 -4.59 -20.06
N GLY A 210 0.63 -4.25 -19.02
CA GLY A 210 1.15 -5.20 -18.03
C GLY A 210 2.33 -6.05 -18.50
N SER A 211 2.88 -5.83 -19.70
CA SER A 211 4.04 -6.61 -20.18
C SER A 211 5.27 -6.33 -19.31
N THR A 212 6.02 -7.40 -19.00
CA THR A 212 7.27 -7.27 -18.25
C THR A 212 8.33 -6.58 -19.12
N ARG A 213 8.90 -5.50 -18.57
CA ARG A 213 10.06 -4.82 -19.15
C ARG A 213 11.36 -5.54 -18.75
N TRP A 214 11.46 -5.79 -17.44
CA TRP A 214 12.58 -6.56 -16.85
C TRP A 214 12.15 -7.18 -15.51
N SER A 215 12.96 -8.12 -15.03
CA SER A 215 12.87 -8.64 -13.66
C SER A 215 14.27 -8.78 -13.08
N TYR A 216 14.37 -8.63 -11.75
CA TYR A 216 15.61 -8.77 -10.99
C TYR A 216 15.35 -9.66 -9.77
N THR A 217 16.13 -10.73 -9.64
CA THR A 217 16.05 -11.62 -8.48
C THR A 217 16.94 -11.08 -7.36
N LEU A 218 16.35 -10.80 -6.21
CA LEU A 218 17.07 -10.42 -5.00
C LEU A 218 17.85 -11.61 -4.42
N ASP A 219 18.78 -11.36 -3.51
CA ASP A 219 19.51 -12.46 -2.85
C ASP A 219 18.73 -13.05 -1.66
N ALA A 220 17.67 -12.39 -1.22
CA ALA A 220 16.87 -12.80 -0.07
C ALA A 220 15.37 -12.46 -0.27
N ALA A 221 14.56 -12.89 0.67
CA ALA A 221 13.16 -12.49 0.74
C ALA A 221 13.03 -10.97 1.00
N SER A 222 12.02 -10.36 0.40
CA SER A 222 11.67 -8.95 0.61
C SER A 222 10.15 -8.78 0.58
N ASN A 223 9.60 -7.95 1.45
CA ASN A 223 8.23 -7.45 1.38
C ASN A 223 8.21 -5.93 1.17
N SER A 224 9.34 -5.39 0.71
CA SER A 224 9.50 -3.97 0.46
C SER A 224 8.60 -3.52 -0.70
N ILE A 225 7.94 -2.39 -0.52
CA ILE A 225 7.35 -1.66 -1.63
C ILE A 225 8.46 -0.82 -2.23
N PRO A 226 8.68 -0.89 -3.54
CA PRO A 226 9.71 -0.10 -4.19
C PRO A 226 9.52 1.40 -3.94
N ALA A 227 10.55 2.12 -3.52
CA ALA A 227 10.55 3.57 -3.54
C ALA A 227 11.33 4.05 -4.77
N VAL A 228 10.77 4.99 -5.51
CA VAL A 228 11.38 5.50 -6.75
C VAL A 228 11.84 6.93 -6.52
N ASP A 229 13.11 7.21 -6.80
CA ASP A 229 13.69 8.55 -6.67
C ASP A 229 13.51 9.41 -7.93
N ASN A 230 13.96 10.64 -7.86
CA ASN A 230 13.89 11.60 -8.97
C ASN A 230 14.79 11.23 -10.17
N LEU A 231 15.72 10.31 -9.99
CA LEU A 231 16.60 9.79 -11.05
C LEU A 231 16.00 8.51 -11.68
N GLY A 232 14.85 8.04 -11.17
CA GLY A 232 14.21 6.81 -11.60
C GLY A 232 14.83 5.54 -11.00
N GLN A 233 15.70 5.66 -9.99
CA GLN A 233 16.26 4.53 -9.30
C GLN A 233 15.25 3.91 -8.34
N ILE A 234 15.31 2.60 -8.18
CA ILE A 234 14.37 1.81 -7.37
C ILE A 234 15.09 1.35 -6.10
N HIS A 235 14.63 1.81 -4.97
CA HIS A 235 15.17 1.54 -3.65
C HIS A 235 14.33 0.50 -2.93
N LEU A 236 14.99 -0.52 -2.36
CA LEU A 236 14.38 -1.69 -1.74
C LEU A 236 15.15 -2.12 -0.49
N CYS A 237 14.48 -2.82 0.41
CA CYS A 237 15.12 -3.53 1.52
C CYS A 237 14.80 -5.03 1.45
N THR A 238 15.76 -5.87 1.83
CA THR A 238 15.52 -7.31 2.05
C THR A 238 15.21 -7.58 3.50
N LYS A 239 14.56 -8.70 3.78
CA LYS A 239 14.31 -9.15 5.17
C LYS A 239 15.58 -9.48 5.94
N THR A 240 16.68 -9.73 5.24
CA THR A 240 18.01 -9.95 5.81
C THR A 240 18.78 -8.67 6.10
N GLY A 241 18.18 -7.50 5.88
CA GLY A 241 18.78 -6.21 6.24
C GLY A 241 19.61 -5.54 5.16
N ASP A 242 19.60 -6.08 3.93
CA ASP A 242 20.27 -5.43 2.82
C ASP A 242 19.43 -4.28 2.27
N TYR A 243 20.05 -3.16 2.00
CA TYR A 243 19.51 -2.07 1.21
C TYR A 243 20.00 -2.20 -0.22
N VAL A 244 19.10 -2.13 -1.18
CA VAL A 244 19.36 -2.42 -2.60
C VAL A 244 18.83 -1.27 -3.45
N VAL A 245 19.62 -0.79 -4.40
CA VAL A 245 19.23 0.20 -5.39
C VAL A 245 19.41 -0.37 -6.78
N LEU A 246 18.35 -0.36 -7.58
CA LEU A 246 18.38 -0.74 -8.99
C LEU A 246 18.19 0.50 -9.87
N SER A 247 18.73 0.46 -11.09
CA SER A 247 18.42 1.48 -12.11
C SER A 247 17.01 1.27 -12.68
N ALA A 248 16.53 2.25 -13.46
CA ALA A 248 15.28 2.15 -14.20
C ALA A 248 15.25 0.95 -15.19
N GLU A 249 16.43 0.49 -15.63
CA GLU A 249 16.62 -0.66 -16.54
C GLU A 249 16.79 -1.99 -15.79
N GLY A 250 16.78 -1.97 -14.44
CA GLY A 250 16.87 -3.18 -13.60
C GLY A 250 18.30 -3.63 -13.28
N GLU A 251 19.30 -2.77 -13.49
CA GLU A 251 20.68 -3.06 -13.14
C GLU A 251 20.97 -2.71 -11.68
N LEU A 252 21.72 -3.56 -10.98
CA LEU A 252 22.17 -3.27 -9.61
C LEU A 252 23.12 -2.06 -9.61
N ARG A 253 22.75 -0.99 -8.87
CA ARG A 253 23.56 0.21 -8.68
C ARG A 253 24.28 0.22 -7.35
N TYR A 254 23.59 -0.21 -6.32
CA TYR A 254 24.12 -0.22 -4.97
C TYR A 254 23.51 -1.34 -4.15
N LYS A 255 24.32 -1.95 -3.27
CA LYS A 255 23.86 -2.90 -2.26
C LYS A 255 24.75 -2.81 -1.03
N GLU A 256 24.13 -2.71 0.14
CA GLU A 256 24.84 -2.72 1.42
C GLU A 256 23.99 -3.42 2.49
N HIS A 257 24.66 -4.17 3.36
CA HIS A 257 24.04 -4.79 4.53
C HIS A 257 24.10 -3.79 5.69
N LEU A 258 22.96 -3.25 6.09
CA LEU A 258 22.85 -2.16 7.06
C LEU A 258 22.19 -2.55 8.38
N ALA A 259 21.38 -3.58 8.39
CA ALA A 259 20.59 -4.02 9.55
C ALA A 259 20.54 -5.55 9.64
N ASP A 260 20.26 -6.10 10.81
CA ASP A 260 20.05 -7.55 10.98
C ASP A 260 18.75 -8.04 10.32
N SER A 261 17.76 -7.17 10.26
CA SER A 261 16.53 -7.43 9.50
C SER A 261 15.77 -6.14 9.22
N VAL A 262 15.02 -6.15 8.11
CA VAL A 262 14.08 -5.08 7.75
C VAL A 262 12.73 -5.71 7.40
N ASP A 263 11.65 -5.21 8.01
CA ASP A 263 10.28 -5.61 7.71
C ASP A 263 9.46 -4.38 7.31
N GLY A 264 9.84 -3.77 6.20
CA GLY A 264 9.24 -2.54 5.72
C GLY A 264 9.85 -2.06 4.41
N SER A 265 9.49 -0.85 4.03
CA SER A 265 9.89 -0.21 2.79
C SER A 265 10.72 1.04 3.09
N PRO A 266 11.68 1.39 2.24
CA PRO A 266 12.33 2.68 2.32
C PRO A 266 11.37 3.80 1.92
N THR A 267 11.63 5.00 2.41
CA THR A 267 11.03 6.24 1.95
C THR A 267 12.14 7.21 1.55
N ILE A 268 11.88 8.04 0.55
CA ILE A 268 12.88 8.95 0.00
C ILE A 268 12.44 10.39 0.29
N SER A 269 13.36 11.21 0.81
CA SER A 269 13.12 12.63 1.03
C SER A 269 13.29 13.40 -0.29
N GLU A 270 12.82 14.65 -0.31
CA GLU A 270 13.00 15.57 -1.42
C GLU A 270 14.49 15.88 -1.75
N TRP A 271 15.38 15.64 -0.79
CA TRP A 271 16.85 15.81 -0.95
C TRP A 271 17.56 14.53 -1.39
N GLY A 272 16.83 13.44 -1.72
CA GLY A 272 17.40 12.19 -2.20
C GLY A 272 17.85 11.21 -1.12
N TYR A 273 17.72 11.55 0.17
CA TYR A 273 18.03 10.60 1.25
C TYR A 273 16.95 9.54 1.35
N SER A 274 17.39 8.29 1.45
CA SER A 274 16.52 7.15 1.71
C SER A 274 16.52 6.80 3.20
N TYR A 275 15.34 6.59 3.78
CA TYR A 275 15.16 6.23 5.19
C TYR A 275 14.37 4.94 5.33
N PHE A 276 14.79 4.06 6.23
CA PHE A 276 14.05 2.86 6.58
C PHE A 276 14.28 2.45 8.04
N LEU A 277 13.38 1.62 8.57
CA LEU A 277 13.48 1.05 9.90
C LEU A 277 14.08 -0.34 9.82
N GLY A 278 15.20 -0.55 10.48
CA GLY A 278 15.85 -1.85 10.60
C GLY A 278 16.02 -2.27 12.05
N LYS A 279 16.07 -3.56 12.29
CA LYS A 279 16.40 -4.13 13.60
C LYS A 279 17.92 -4.18 13.77
N ASP A 280 18.39 -3.72 14.91
CA ASP A 280 19.74 -3.93 15.40
C ASP A 280 19.65 -4.86 16.62
N SER A 281 20.02 -6.12 16.43
CA SER A 281 19.93 -7.15 17.49
C SER A 281 20.93 -6.92 18.59
N ALA A 282 22.10 -6.33 18.30
CA ALA A 282 23.11 -6.00 19.30
C ALA A 282 22.62 -4.90 20.25
N ALA A 283 21.88 -3.91 19.70
CA ALA A 283 21.26 -2.86 20.49
C ALA A 283 19.91 -3.26 21.11
N GLY A 284 19.33 -4.40 20.69
CA GLY A 284 18.00 -4.84 21.10
C GLY A 284 16.87 -3.89 20.67
N ALA A 285 17.09 -3.07 19.65
CA ALA A 285 16.22 -1.95 19.26
C ALA A 285 15.97 -1.88 17.75
N LEU A 286 14.90 -1.15 17.40
CA LEU A 286 14.71 -0.67 16.03
C LEU A 286 15.49 0.64 15.85
N LYS A 287 16.18 0.77 14.74
CA LYS A 287 16.92 1.97 14.33
C LYS A 287 16.37 2.52 13.04
N VAL A 288 16.46 3.83 12.88
CA VAL A 288 16.28 4.51 11.60
C VAL A 288 17.64 4.55 10.91
N TYR A 289 17.68 4.02 9.70
CA TYR A 289 18.85 4.09 8.81
C TYR A 289 18.59 5.16 7.76
N SER A 290 19.63 5.91 7.42
CA SER A 290 19.62 6.92 6.37
C SER A 290 20.76 6.64 5.40
N VAL A 291 20.44 6.62 4.11
CA VAL A 291 21.40 6.47 3.01
C VAL A 291 21.27 7.68 2.10
N ALA A 292 22.42 8.28 1.76
CA ALA A 292 22.52 9.46 0.89
C ALA A 292 22.69 9.04 -0.58
#